data_887d66365c62c9eaa1019d4c8e2a032c
#
_entry.id   887d66365c62c9eaa1019d4c8e2a032c
#
_cell.length_a   1.000
_cell.length_b   1.000
_cell.length_c   1.000
_cell.angle_alpha   90.00
_cell.angle_beta   90.00
_cell.angle_gamma   90.00
#
_symmetry.space_group_name_H-M   'P 1'
#
loop_
_entity.id
_entity.type
_entity.pdbx_description
1 polymer ?
#
loop_
_entity_poly.entity_id
_entity_poly.type
_entity_poly.pdbx_seq_one_letter_code
_entity_poly.pdbx_strand_id
1 'polypeptide(L)'
;DYTQVMQNAAQLSPEMATAIALCLLIGAVGKSAQLPLYTWLPDAMEGPTPVSALIHAATMVPAGVYMIVRNHALFDLSPTAMTTVAWIGGLTALFAATIGLVQTDIKRVLAYSTVSQLGYMFLGCGLGAYTAAVFHLMTHAFFKALLFLSAGSVIHALSGEQDIRK
;
A
#
# COMPACT_ATOMS: atom_id res chain seq x y z
N ASP A 1 -27.31 1.75 0.49
CA ASP A 1 -26.51 2.95 0.30
C ASP A 1 -25.35 2.96 1.28
N TYR A 2 -24.16 3.36 0.80
CA TYR A 2 -22.93 3.42 1.61
C TYR A 2 -23.09 4.32 2.84
N THR A 3 -23.70 5.48 2.67
CA THR A 3 -23.94 6.44 3.75
C THR A 3 -24.79 5.84 4.88
N GLN A 4 -25.83 5.09 4.52
CA GLN A 4 -26.68 4.39 5.51
C GLN A 4 -25.90 3.31 6.26
N VAL A 5 -25.02 2.56 5.57
CA VAL A 5 -24.17 1.55 6.23
C VAL A 5 -23.26 2.20 7.26
N MET A 6 -22.64 3.34 6.91
CA MET A 6 -21.76 4.06 7.83
C MET A 6 -22.52 4.67 9.01
N GLN A 7 -23.71 5.22 8.79
CA GLN A 7 -24.56 5.76 9.86
C GLN A 7 -25.02 4.67 10.83
N ASN A 8 -25.31 3.47 10.32
CA ASN A 8 -25.77 2.35 11.11
C ASN A 8 -24.61 1.52 11.71
N ALA A 9 -23.36 1.84 11.38
CA ALA A 9 -22.20 1.11 11.88
C ALA A 9 -22.16 1.05 13.42
N ALA A 10 -22.56 2.13 14.09
CA ALA A 10 -22.62 2.20 15.55
C ALA A 10 -23.64 1.23 16.20
N GLN A 11 -24.56 0.66 15.40
CA GLN A 11 -25.55 -0.32 15.88
C GLN A 11 -25.03 -1.76 15.82
N LEU A 12 -23.87 -1.98 15.19
CA LEU A 12 -23.25 -3.30 15.10
C LEU A 12 -22.70 -3.75 16.46
N SER A 13 -22.80 -5.04 16.75
CA SER A 13 -22.07 -5.59 17.88
C SER A 13 -20.57 -5.45 17.66
N PRO A 14 -19.75 -5.26 18.72
CA PRO A 14 -18.30 -5.13 18.59
C PRO A 14 -17.65 -6.31 17.86
N GLU A 15 -18.17 -7.51 18.05
CA GLU A 15 -17.68 -8.73 17.38
C GLU A 15 -17.95 -8.69 15.88
N MET A 16 -19.16 -8.28 15.48
CA MET A 16 -19.51 -8.16 14.06
C MET A 16 -18.73 -7.04 13.38
N ALA A 17 -18.57 -5.89 14.02
CA ALA A 17 -17.74 -4.80 13.52
C ALA A 17 -16.30 -5.27 13.31
N THR A 18 -15.74 -6.03 14.26
CA THR A 18 -14.39 -6.61 14.16
C THR A 18 -14.28 -7.58 13.00
N ALA A 19 -15.23 -8.50 12.85
CA ALA A 19 -15.23 -9.46 11.75
C ALA A 19 -15.29 -8.77 10.38
N ILE A 20 -16.16 -7.78 10.22
CA ILE A 20 -16.26 -6.99 8.98
C ILE A 20 -14.96 -6.24 8.70
N ALA A 21 -14.40 -5.55 9.70
CA ALA A 21 -13.16 -4.79 9.55
C ALA A 21 -11.97 -5.69 9.16
N LEU A 22 -11.85 -6.88 9.75
CA LEU A 22 -10.80 -7.84 9.40
C LEU A 22 -10.98 -8.41 7.99
N CYS A 23 -12.21 -8.69 7.54
CA CYS A 23 -12.47 -9.11 6.16
C CYS A 23 -12.09 -8.01 5.15
N LEU A 24 -12.45 -6.75 5.45
CA LEU A 24 -12.03 -5.61 4.64
C LEU A 24 -10.50 -5.45 4.64
N LEU A 25 -9.86 -5.66 5.79
CA LEU A 25 -8.40 -5.61 5.91
C LEU A 25 -7.71 -6.65 5.02
N ILE A 26 -8.21 -7.88 4.94
CA ILE A 26 -7.64 -8.91 4.05
C ILE A 26 -7.69 -8.44 2.59
N GLY A 27 -8.81 -7.86 2.15
CA GLY A 27 -8.93 -7.26 0.83
C GLY A 27 -7.94 -6.11 0.60
N ALA A 28 -7.76 -5.24 1.61
CA ALA A 28 -6.79 -4.14 1.57
C ALA A 28 -5.36 -4.66 1.48
N VAL A 29 -4.99 -5.66 2.28
CA VAL A 29 -3.67 -6.30 2.31
C VAL A 29 -3.32 -6.88 0.94
N GLY A 30 -4.25 -7.61 0.31
CA GLY A 30 -4.05 -8.16 -1.02
C GLY A 30 -3.82 -7.07 -2.08
N LYS A 31 -4.66 -6.03 -2.09
CA LYS A 31 -4.60 -4.96 -3.09
C LYS A 31 -3.39 -4.04 -2.91
N SER A 32 -3.00 -3.76 -1.67
CA SER A 32 -1.86 -2.90 -1.32
C SER A 32 -0.56 -3.67 -1.07
N ALA A 33 -0.51 -4.94 -1.44
CA ALA A 33 0.69 -5.78 -1.34
C ALA A 33 1.35 -5.73 0.06
N GLN A 34 0.53 -5.83 1.10
CA GLN A 34 1.03 -5.93 2.47
C GLN A 34 1.29 -7.39 2.86
N LEU A 35 2.09 -7.62 3.90
CA LEU A 35 2.31 -8.97 4.42
C LEU A 35 0.98 -9.64 4.81
N PRO A 36 0.79 -10.94 4.45
CA PRO A 36 1.70 -11.81 3.71
C PRO A 36 1.51 -11.76 2.17
N LEU A 37 0.61 -10.94 1.63
CA LEU A 37 0.16 -10.97 0.23
C LEU A 37 0.91 -9.96 -0.68
N TYR A 38 2.22 -9.82 -0.50
CA TYR A 38 3.03 -8.80 -1.20
C TYR A 38 3.75 -9.28 -2.46
N THR A 39 3.89 -10.60 -2.66
CA THR A 39 4.80 -11.19 -3.67
C THR A 39 4.43 -10.85 -5.11
N TRP A 40 3.16 -10.63 -5.39
CA TRP A 40 2.68 -10.31 -6.73
C TRP A 40 3.18 -8.95 -7.26
N LEU A 41 3.49 -8.01 -6.36
CA LEU A 41 3.81 -6.64 -6.76
C LEU A 41 5.18 -6.52 -7.44
N PRO A 42 6.27 -7.15 -6.95
CA PRO A 42 7.54 -7.21 -7.67
C PRO A 42 7.44 -7.95 -9.01
N ASP A 43 6.59 -8.97 -9.11
CA ASP A 43 6.40 -9.72 -10.37
C ASP A 43 5.66 -8.88 -11.44
N ALA A 44 4.85 -7.92 -11.01
CA ALA A 44 4.21 -6.95 -11.93
C ALA A 44 5.21 -6.00 -12.62
N MET A 45 6.52 -6.08 -12.30
CA MET A 45 7.57 -5.30 -12.96
C MET A 45 7.94 -5.79 -14.37
N GLU A 46 7.44 -6.93 -14.80
CA GLU A 46 7.61 -7.43 -16.18
C GLU A 46 6.96 -6.52 -17.24
N GLY A 47 5.96 -5.71 -16.83
CA GLY A 47 5.27 -4.78 -17.70
C GLY A 47 6.10 -3.54 -18.09
N PRO A 48 5.67 -2.78 -19.11
CA PRO A 48 6.30 -1.52 -19.50
C PRO A 48 6.35 -0.52 -18.32
N THR A 49 7.43 0.26 -18.25
CA THR A 49 7.67 1.18 -17.12
C THR A 49 6.52 2.19 -16.87
N PRO A 50 5.85 2.77 -17.88
CA PRO A 50 4.71 3.65 -17.64
C PRO A 50 3.53 2.92 -16.96
N VAL A 51 3.30 1.65 -17.28
CA VAL A 51 2.27 0.82 -16.62
C VAL A 51 2.67 0.54 -15.18
N SER A 52 3.93 0.21 -14.93
CA SER A 52 4.47 0.07 -13.58
C SER A 52 4.29 1.35 -12.76
N ALA A 53 4.54 2.52 -13.35
CA ALA A 53 4.32 3.81 -12.72
C ALA A 53 2.86 3.99 -12.29
N LEU A 54 1.89 3.69 -13.15
CA LEU A 54 0.47 3.79 -12.83
C LEU A 54 0.04 2.83 -11.71
N ILE A 55 0.49 1.58 -11.75
CA ILE A 55 0.15 0.57 -10.74
C ILE A 55 0.64 1.01 -9.35
N HIS A 56 1.90 1.45 -9.26
CA HIS A 56 2.57 1.75 -8.00
C HIS A 56 2.27 3.14 -7.46
N ALA A 57 1.98 4.12 -8.33
CA ALA A 57 1.76 5.49 -7.89
C ALA A 57 0.29 5.78 -7.58
N ALA A 58 -0.63 5.53 -8.52
CA ALA A 58 -1.93 6.18 -8.48
C ALA A 58 -3.14 5.24 -8.42
N THR A 59 -3.04 3.97 -8.86
CA THR A 59 -4.27 3.23 -9.16
C THR A 59 -4.48 1.99 -8.30
N MET A 60 -3.58 1.02 -8.34
CA MET A 60 -3.86 -0.31 -7.80
C MET A 60 -3.52 -0.41 -6.31
N VAL A 61 -2.30 -0.07 -5.95
CA VAL A 61 -1.81 -0.23 -4.57
C VAL A 61 -2.34 0.81 -3.57
N PRO A 62 -2.70 2.06 -3.95
CA PRO A 62 -3.35 3.00 -3.06
C PRO A 62 -4.75 2.58 -2.60
N ALA A 63 -5.41 1.70 -3.35
CA ALA A 63 -6.80 1.33 -3.11
C ALA A 63 -7.05 0.73 -1.71
N GLY A 64 -6.09 -0.05 -1.16
CA GLY A 64 -6.25 -0.63 0.18
C GLY A 64 -6.20 0.42 1.28
N VAL A 65 -5.27 1.38 1.19
CA VAL A 65 -5.21 2.53 2.12
C VAL A 65 -6.50 3.34 2.05
N TYR A 66 -6.94 3.69 0.84
CA TYR A 66 -8.18 4.43 0.63
C TYR A 66 -9.39 3.68 1.20
N MET A 67 -9.45 2.36 1.03
CA MET A 67 -10.56 1.54 1.52
C MET A 67 -10.62 1.55 3.06
N ILE A 68 -9.48 1.47 3.76
CA ILE A 68 -9.44 1.57 5.22
C ILE A 68 -9.92 2.96 5.65
N VAL A 69 -9.38 4.02 5.07
CA VAL A 69 -9.77 5.40 5.40
C VAL A 69 -11.25 5.65 5.09
N ARG A 70 -11.74 5.15 3.96
CA ARG A 70 -13.14 5.29 3.57
C ARG A 70 -14.11 4.61 4.55
N ASN A 71 -13.67 3.51 5.15
CA ASN A 71 -14.45 2.74 6.13
C ASN A 71 -13.99 2.97 7.58
N HIS A 72 -13.32 4.08 7.88
CA HIS A 72 -12.78 4.37 9.21
C HIS A 72 -13.80 4.16 10.33
N ALA A 73 -15.07 4.54 10.13
CA ALA A 73 -16.11 4.36 11.14
C ALA A 73 -16.29 2.89 11.59
N LEU A 74 -16.08 1.91 10.69
CA LEU A 74 -16.10 0.49 11.05
C LEU A 74 -14.81 0.05 11.76
N PHE A 75 -13.66 0.57 11.32
CA PHE A 75 -12.38 0.26 11.95
C PHE A 75 -12.26 0.85 13.35
N ASP A 76 -12.74 2.08 13.57
CA ASP A 76 -12.71 2.78 14.86
C ASP A 76 -13.55 2.06 15.93
N LEU A 77 -14.56 1.29 15.52
CA LEU A 77 -15.36 0.45 16.44
C LEU A 77 -14.61 -0.80 16.91
N SER A 78 -13.49 -1.15 16.31
CA SER A 78 -12.71 -2.36 16.62
C SER A 78 -11.25 -2.04 16.92
N PRO A 79 -10.86 -1.86 18.20
CA PRO A 79 -9.47 -1.70 18.60
C PRO A 79 -8.57 -2.85 18.12
N THR A 80 -9.12 -4.06 18.07
CA THR A 80 -8.40 -5.25 17.57
C THR A 80 -8.05 -5.11 16.08
N ALA A 81 -9.00 -4.66 15.24
CA ALA A 81 -8.75 -4.44 13.83
C ALA A 81 -7.74 -3.31 13.63
N MET A 82 -7.86 -2.19 14.35
CA MET A 82 -6.91 -1.08 14.29
C MET A 82 -5.49 -1.51 14.65
N THR A 83 -5.34 -2.25 15.75
CA THR A 83 -4.04 -2.81 16.17
C THR A 83 -3.47 -3.75 15.10
N THR A 84 -4.31 -4.59 14.49
CA THR A 84 -3.89 -5.50 13.42
C THR A 84 -3.41 -4.74 12.19
N VAL A 85 -4.13 -3.68 11.79
CA VAL A 85 -3.70 -2.78 10.68
C VAL A 85 -2.33 -2.17 10.98
N ALA A 86 -2.13 -1.67 12.22
CA ALA A 86 -0.87 -1.06 12.63
C ALA A 86 0.30 -2.06 12.57
N TRP A 87 0.12 -3.27 13.09
CA TRP A 87 1.14 -4.31 13.07
C TRP A 87 1.48 -4.77 11.65
N ILE A 88 0.48 -5.07 10.82
CA ILE A 88 0.71 -5.45 9.42
C ILE A 88 1.45 -4.34 8.69
N GLY A 89 1.04 -3.08 8.86
CA GLY A 89 1.70 -1.94 8.25
C GLY A 89 3.15 -1.77 8.68
N GLY A 90 3.40 -1.76 9.99
CA GLY A 90 4.75 -1.58 10.55
C GLY A 90 5.72 -2.70 10.16
N LEU A 91 5.26 -3.95 10.26
CA LEU A 91 6.07 -5.12 9.85
C LEU A 91 6.35 -5.10 8.35
N THR A 92 5.35 -4.78 7.52
CA THR A 92 5.54 -4.66 6.08
C THR A 92 6.52 -3.56 5.72
N ALA A 93 6.43 -2.40 6.37
CA ALA A 93 7.33 -1.28 6.13
C ALA A 93 8.80 -1.67 6.35
N LEU A 94 9.10 -2.32 7.47
CA LEU A 94 10.44 -2.79 7.81
C LEU A 94 10.89 -3.91 6.86
N PHE A 95 10.08 -4.96 6.72
CA PHE A 95 10.41 -6.13 5.92
C PHE A 95 10.67 -5.80 4.45
N ALA A 96 9.79 -5.01 3.82
CA ALA A 96 9.98 -4.61 2.43
C ALA A 96 11.21 -3.72 2.24
N ALA A 97 11.52 -2.85 3.20
CA ALA A 97 12.72 -2.02 3.15
C ALA A 97 14.00 -2.88 3.15
N THR A 98 14.06 -3.91 4.01
CA THR A 98 15.23 -4.82 4.05
C THR A 98 15.41 -5.60 2.75
N ILE A 99 14.32 -6.04 2.11
CA ILE A 99 14.39 -6.70 0.79
C ILE A 99 14.87 -5.70 -0.27
N GLY A 100 14.36 -4.47 -0.25
CA GLY A 100 14.74 -3.43 -1.20
C GLY A 100 16.24 -3.13 -1.21
N LEU A 101 16.93 -3.25 -0.07
CA LEU A 101 18.37 -3.01 0.05
C LEU A 101 19.23 -4.03 -0.74
N VAL A 102 18.73 -5.22 -0.98
CA VAL A 102 19.46 -6.29 -1.68
C VAL A 102 19.02 -6.50 -3.12
N GLN A 103 18.06 -5.72 -3.61
CA GLN A 103 17.63 -5.79 -5.00
C GLN A 103 18.66 -5.14 -5.91
N THR A 104 18.88 -5.76 -7.07
CA THR A 104 19.81 -5.27 -8.11
C THR A 104 19.09 -4.70 -9.33
N ASP A 105 17.81 -4.94 -9.47
CA ASP A 105 16.96 -4.41 -10.53
C ASP A 105 16.31 -3.09 -10.09
N ILE A 106 16.52 -2.02 -10.86
CA ILE A 106 16.02 -0.67 -10.53
C ILE A 106 14.50 -0.63 -10.33
N LYS A 107 13.74 -1.38 -11.14
CA LYS A 107 12.28 -1.43 -11.01
C LYS A 107 11.86 -2.19 -9.75
N ARG A 108 12.56 -3.28 -9.41
CA ARG A 108 12.29 -4.04 -8.17
C ARG A 108 12.64 -3.25 -6.92
N VAL A 109 13.73 -2.48 -6.91
CA VAL A 109 14.05 -1.54 -5.82
C VAL A 109 12.88 -0.59 -5.58
N LEU A 110 12.36 0.03 -6.66
CA LEU A 110 11.23 0.95 -6.57
C LEU A 110 9.93 0.25 -6.13
N ALA A 111 9.71 -1.00 -6.54
CA ALA A 111 8.56 -1.80 -6.13
C ALA A 111 8.57 -2.08 -4.62
N TYR A 112 9.69 -2.59 -4.08
CA TYR A 112 9.80 -2.84 -2.63
C TYR A 112 9.75 -1.56 -1.81
N SER A 113 10.30 -0.47 -2.32
CA SER A 113 10.12 0.86 -1.72
C SER A 113 8.64 1.26 -1.68
N THR A 114 7.85 0.94 -2.71
CA THR A 114 6.39 1.17 -2.70
C THR A 114 5.70 0.34 -1.63
N VAL A 115 5.99 -0.97 -1.52
CA VAL A 115 5.44 -1.84 -0.47
C VAL A 115 5.72 -1.27 0.91
N SER A 116 6.97 -0.84 1.15
CA SER A 116 7.39 -0.24 2.42
C SER A 116 6.61 1.05 2.73
N GLN A 117 6.47 1.96 1.77
CA GLN A 117 5.74 3.22 1.96
C GLN A 117 4.25 3.00 2.22
N LEU A 118 3.62 2.03 1.55
CA LEU A 118 2.25 1.64 1.85
C LEU A 118 2.13 1.06 3.27
N GLY A 119 3.14 0.34 3.74
CA GLY A 119 3.22 -0.13 5.12
C GLY A 119 3.16 1.03 6.13
N TYR A 120 3.88 2.13 5.89
CA TYR A 120 3.76 3.34 6.73
C TYR A 120 2.36 3.95 6.69
N MET A 121 1.69 3.94 5.53
CA MET A 121 0.31 4.45 5.44
C MET A 121 -0.67 3.56 6.22
N PHE A 122 -0.52 2.23 6.14
CA PHE A 122 -1.29 1.29 6.96
C PHE A 122 -1.04 1.51 8.45
N LEU A 123 0.23 1.67 8.87
CA LEU A 123 0.57 2.00 10.25
C LEU A 123 -0.12 3.28 10.70
N GLY A 124 -0.08 4.34 9.87
CA GLY A 124 -0.79 5.60 10.14
C GLY A 124 -2.29 5.40 10.28
N CYS A 125 -2.92 4.61 9.41
CA CYS A 125 -4.34 4.26 9.53
C CYS A 125 -4.63 3.50 10.83
N GLY A 126 -3.81 2.50 11.17
CA GLY A 126 -3.99 1.70 12.38
C GLY A 126 -3.81 2.49 13.68
N LEU A 127 -3.10 3.62 13.63
CA LEU A 127 -2.96 4.58 14.74
C LEU A 127 -4.04 5.68 14.72
N GLY A 128 -5.01 5.63 13.82
CA GLY A 128 -6.06 6.65 13.68
C GLY A 128 -5.60 7.93 12.99
N ALA A 129 -4.37 7.98 12.47
CA ALA A 129 -3.82 9.16 11.79
C ALA A 129 -4.21 9.19 10.29
N TYR A 130 -5.50 9.09 10.00
CA TYR A 130 -6.04 8.97 8.63
C TYR A 130 -5.64 10.13 7.72
N THR A 131 -5.66 11.36 8.23
CA THR A 131 -5.26 12.55 7.47
C THR A 131 -3.80 12.47 7.04
N ALA A 132 -2.90 12.03 7.93
CA ALA A 132 -1.50 11.85 7.62
C ALA A 132 -1.30 10.73 6.58
N ALA A 133 -2.03 9.62 6.71
CA ALA A 133 -1.98 8.51 5.75
C ALA A 133 -2.43 8.96 4.35
N VAL A 134 -3.53 9.73 4.24
CA VAL A 134 -4.02 10.26 2.96
C VAL A 134 -3.07 11.30 2.37
N PHE A 135 -2.52 12.18 3.20
CA PHE A 135 -1.53 13.15 2.74
C PHE A 135 -0.28 12.44 2.19
N HIS A 136 0.21 11.44 2.92
CA HIS A 136 1.32 10.60 2.46
C HIS A 136 0.97 9.87 1.16
N LEU A 137 -0.25 9.33 1.04
CA LEU A 137 -0.73 8.69 -0.18
C LEU A 137 -0.65 9.63 -1.39
N MET A 138 -1.11 10.88 -1.22
CA MET A 138 -1.09 11.89 -2.27
C MET A 138 0.34 12.25 -2.69
N THR A 139 1.22 12.56 -1.75
CA THR A 139 2.61 12.91 -2.05
C THR A 139 3.37 11.73 -2.65
N HIS A 140 3.13 10.51 -2.15
CA HIS A 140 3.69 9.27 -2.67
C HIS A 140 3.32 9.05 -4.14
N ALA A 141 2.07 9.30 -4.53
CA ALA A 141 1.63 9.15 -5.91
C ALA A 141 2.48 9.99 -6.86
N PHE A 142 2.77 11.25 -6.52
CA PHE A 142 3.57 12.14 -7.36
C PHE A 142 5.03 11.69 -7.44
N PHE A 143 5.69 11.49 -6.31
CA PHE A 143 7.12 11.15 -6.36
C PHE A 143 7.38 9.73 -6.91
N LYS A 144 6.47 8.77 -6.69
CA LYS A 144 6.62 7.43 -7.27
C LYS A 144 6.41 7.42 -8.79
N ALA A 145 5.43 8.17 -9.29
CA ALA A 145 5.26 8.35 -10.72
C ALA A 145 6.55 8.92 -11.35
N LEU A 146 7.10 9.96 -10.74
CA LEU A 146 8.36 10.56 -11.20
C LEU A 146 9.51 9.55 -11.19
N LEU A 147 9.71 8.83 -10.08
CA LEU A 147 10.80 7.86 -9.94
C LEU A 147 10.71 6.71 -10.96
N PHE A 148 9.51 6.15 -11.19
CA PHE A 148 9.35 5.11 -12.19
C PHE A 148 9.56 5.62 -13.62
N LEU A 149 9.04 6.80 -13.97
CA LEU A 149 9.26 7.38 -15.29
C LEU A 149 10.72 7.74 -15.51
N SER A 150 11.41 8.28 -14.50
CA SER A 150 12.84 8.54 -14.54
C SER A 150 13.65 7.24 -14.70
N ALA A 151 13.30 6.18 -13.96
CA ALA A 151 13.91 4.87 -14.12
C ALA A 151 13.71 4.33 -15.56
N GLY A 152 12.53 4.53 -16.15
CA GLY A 152 12.27 4.20 -17.54
C GLY A 152 13.18 4.95 -18.53
N SER A 153 13.43 6.22 -18.29
CA SER A 153 14.35 7.03 -19.10
C SER A 153 15.79 6.54 -18.98
N VAL A 154 16.23 6.17 -17.77
CA VAL A 154 17.57 5.58 -17.54
C VAL A 154 17.71 4.24 -18.26
N ILE A 155 16.73 3.34 -18.08
CA ILE A 155 16.73 2.03 -18.76
C ILE A 155 16.79 2.20 -20.28
N HIS A 156 16.04 3.16 -20.83
CA HIS A 156 16.07 3.46 -22.26
C HIS A 156 17.44 3.96 -22.72
N ALA A 157 18.05 4.88 -21.97
CA ALA A 157 19.39 5.42 -22.28
C ALA A 157 20.49 4.34 -22.20
N LEU A 158 20.31 3.33 -21.34
CA LEU A 158 21.23 2.20 -21.18
C LEU A 158 20.85 0.98 -22.06
N SER A 159 20.10 1.20 -23.13
CA SER A 159 19.74 0.14 -24.11
C SER A 159 19.00 -1.04 -23.47
N GLY A 160 18.19 -0.79 -22.45
CA GLY A 160 17.36 -1.80 -21.79
C GLY A 160 17.97 -2.43 -20.52
N GLU A 161 19.19 -2.04 -20.12
CA GLU A 161 19.81 -2.55 -18.89
C GLU A 161 19.05 -2.08 -17.65
N GLN A 162 18.73 -3.01 -16.74
CA GLN A 162 18.02 -2.76 -15.50
C GLN A 162 18.86 -3.03 -14.25
N ASP A 163 20.01 -3.70 -14.39
CA ASP A 163 20.89 -4.03 -13.27
C ASP A 163 21.71 -2.79 -12.85
N ILE A 164 21.43 -2.27 -11.65
CA ILE A 164 22.08 -1.06 -11.09
C ILE A 164 23.58 -1.23 -10.79
N ARG A 165 24.13 -2.43 -10.92
CA ARG A 165 25.56 -2.71 -10.70
C ARG A 165 26.40 -2.56 -11.95
N LYS A 166 25.78 -2.39 -13.10
CA LYS A 166 26.42 -2.19 -14.42
C LYS A 166 26.34 -0.73 -14.84
#